data_5923dbcb73fd436820a1a4cd5e2d789d
#
_entry.id   5923dbcb73fd436820a1a4cd5e2d789d
#
_cell.length_a   1.000
_cell.length_b   1.000
_cell.length_c   1.000
_cell.angle_alpha   90.00
_cell.angle_beta   90.00
_cell.angle_gamma   90.00
#
_symmetry.space_group_name_H-M   'P 1'
#
loop_
_entity.id
_entity.type
_entity.pdbx_description
1 polymer ?
#
loop_
_entity_poly.entity_id
_entity_poly.type
_entity_poly.pdbx_seq_one_letter_code
_entity_poly.pdbx_strand_id
1 'polypeptide(L)'
;MNIENAKSQMRKGMLEYCVLLLLEHRPSYASDIIQQLKNAELLVVEGTLYPLLTRLKNDGLLQYEWQESTQGPPRKYYALSKEGEQFLDGLDTAWNELDNTVNYLKNITPQLLEVKSEK
;
A
#
# COMPACT_ATOMS: atom_id res chain seq x y z
N MET A 1 15.52 19.57 7.96
CA MET A 1 14.67 18.45 7.50
C MET A 1 15.08 18.06 6.11
N ASN A 2 15.23 16.78 5.89
CA ASN A 2 15.73 16.26 4.62
C ASN A 2 14.53 15.74 3.81
N ILE A 3 14.45 16.14 2.53
CA ILE A 3 13.31 15.74 1.70
C ILE A 3 13.21 14.22 1.54
N GLU A 4 14.37 13.52 1.48
CA GLU A 4 14.33 12.07 1.34
C GLU A 4 13.73 11.41 2.59
N ASN A 5 14.02 11.94 3.76
CA ASN A 5 13.41 11.44 4.99
C ASN A 5 11.90 11.69 5.01
N ALA A 6 11.48 12.87 4.54
CA ALA A 6 10.07 13.20 4.47
C ALA A 6 9.33 12.28 3.50
N LYS A 7 9.94 12.01 2.34
CA LYS A 7 9.36 11.09 1.36
C LYS A 7 9.24 9.69 1.95
N SER A 8 10.24 9.27 2.70
CA SER A 8 10.24 7.96 3.34
C SER A 8 9.08 7.83 4.32
N GLN A 9 8.85 8.90 5.11
CA GLN A 9 7.74 8.91 6.04
C GLN A 9 6.39 8.84 5.31
N MET A 10 6.26 9.57 4.20
CA MET A 10 5.03 9.52 3.42
C MET A 10 4.78 8.13 2.85
N ARG A 11 5.84 7.46 2.38
CA ARG A 11 5.70 6.13 1.79
C ARG A 11 5.35 5.06 2.80
N LYS A 12 5.69 5.27 4.07
CA LYS A 12 5.50 4.25 5.09
C LYS A 12 4.08 3.72 5.18
N GLY A 13 3.11 4.62 5.13
CA GLY A 13 1.72 4.21 5.23
C GLY A 13 1.14 3.70 3.93
N MET A 14 1.90 3.81 2.84
CA MET A 14 1.37 3.46 1.52
C MET A 14 1.71 2.05 1.09
N LEU A 15 2.70 1.42 1.73
CA LEU A 15 3.20 0.14 1.23
C LEU A 15 2.13 -0.95 1.28
N GLU A 16 1.40 -1.04 2.40
CA GLU A 16 0.32 -2.02 2.50
C GLU A 16 -0.70 -1.83 1.39
N TYR A 17 -1.12 -0.60 1.19
CA TYR A 17 -2.10 -0.27 0.17
C TYR A 17 -1.61 -0.69 -1.21
N CYS A 18 -0.36 -0.36 -1.52
CA CYS A 18 0.22 -0.68 -2.83
C CYS A 18 0.35 -2.19 -3.04
N VAL A 19 0.69 -2.94 -2.01
CA VAL A 19 0.77 -4.40 -2.10
C VAL A 19 -0.61 -4.97 -2.39
N LEU A 20 -1.64 -4.49 -1.68
CA LEU A 20 -3.00 -4.98 -1.90
C LEU A 20 -3.50 -4.62 -3.30
N LEU A 21 -3.15 -3.44 -3.80
CA LEU A 21 -3.50 -3.05 -5.17
C LEU A 21 -2.90 -4.00 -6.20
N LEU A 22 -1.63 -4.37 -6.01
CA LEU A 22 -1.00 -5.31 -6.93
C LEU A 22 -1.71 -6.66 -6.92
N LEU A 23 -2.05 -7.14 -5.73
CA LEU A 23 -2.68 -8.45 -5.60
C LEU A 23 -4.14 -8.43 -6.06
N GLU A 24 -4.76 -7.26 -6.12
CA GLU A 24 -6.10 -7.14 -6.70
C GLU A 24 -6.08 -7.52 -8.18
N HIS A 25 -5.00 -7.21 -8.87
CA HIS A 25 -4.90 -7.51 -10.30
C HIS A 25 -4.69 -9.00 -10.55
N ARG A 26 -3.86 -9.65 -9.73
CA ARG A 26 -3.62 -11.09 -9.88
C ARG A 26 -2.78 -11.60 -8.71
N PRO A 27 -2.91 -12.89 -8.40
CA PRO A 27 -2.01 -13.51 -7.42
C PRO A 27 -0.57 -13.41 -7.86
N SER A 28 0.34 -13.36 -6.90
CA SER A 28 1.76 -13.11 -7.20
C SER A 28 2.66 -13.72 -6.15
N TYR A 29 3.88 -14.02 -6.57
CA TYR A 29 4.96 -14.38 -5.65
C TYR A 29 5.53 -13.10 -5.04
N ALA A 30 6.21 -13.24 -3.90
CA ALA A 30 6.85 -12.09 -3.27
C ALA A 30 7.84 -11.41 -4.20
N SER A 31 8.60 -12.20 -4.99
CA SER A 31 9.56 -11.62 -5.93
C SER A 31 8.87 -10.78 -7.00
N ASP A 32 7.67 -11.18 -7.44
CA ASP A 32 6.90 -10.40 -8.40
C ASP A 32 6.43 -9.09 -7.79
N ILE A 33 6.00 -9.14 -6.53
CA ILE A 33 5.55 -7.95 -5.83
C ILE A 33 6.69 -6.93 -5.75
N ILE A 34 7.87 -7.40 -5.34
CA ILE A 34 9.05 -6.53 -5.24
C ILE A 34 9.34 -5.89 -6.59
N GLN A 35 9.34 -6.69 -7.66
CA GLN A 35 9.64 -6.20 -9.00
C GLN A 35 8.61 -5.16 -9.47
N GLN A 36 7.34 -5.42 -9.22
CA GLN A 36 6.29 -4.49 -9.65
C GLN A 36 6.33 -3.19 -8.87
N LEU A 37 6.63 -3.26 -7.57
CA LEU A 37 6.79 -2.05 -6.78
C LEU A 37 7.99 -1.25 -7.28
N LYS A 38 9.09 -1.94 -7.62
CA LYS A 38 10.26 -1.27 -8.18
C LYS A 38 9.91 -0.58 -9.49
N ASN A 39 9.14 -1.25 -10.36
CA ASN A 39 8.72 -0.66 -11.63
C ASN A 39 7.87 0.60 -11.39
N ALA A 40 7.15 0.65 -10.29
CA ALA A 40 6.35 1.82 -9.91
C ALA A 40 7.16 2.81 -9.08
N GLU A 41 8.48 2.62 -9.00
CA GLU A 41 9.40 3.51 -8.28
C GLU A 41 9.17 3.52 -6.78
N LEU A 42 8.68 2.40 -6.25
CA LEU A 42 8.53 2.23 -4.82
C LEU A 42 9.43 1.06 -4.41
N LEU A 43 10.66 1.39 -4.02
CA LEU A 43 11.64 0.37 -3.67
C LEU A 43 11.32 -0.24 -2.31
N VAL A 44 11.34 -1.57 -2.25
CA VAL A 44 11.17 -2.27 -1.01
C VAL A 44 12.09 -3.49 -1.03
N VAL A 45 12.67 -3.82 0.10
CA VAL A 45 13.55 -4.98 0.21
C VAL A 45 12.79 -6.13 0.85
N GLU A 46 13.31 -7.34 0.66
CA GLU A 46 12.67 -8.55 1.18
C GLU A 46 12.47 -8.49 2.68
N GLY A 47 13.44 -7.92 3.40
CA GLY A 47 13.35 -7.82 4.86
C GLY A 47 12.19 -6.98 5.33
N THR A 48 11.67 -6.09 4.49
CA THR A 48 10.50 -5.28 4.80
C THR A 48 9.23 -5.96 4.28
N LEU A 49 9.30 -6.55 3.09
CA LEU A 49 8.11 -7.09 2.45
C LEU A 49 7.61 -8.37 3.13
N TYR A 50 8.51 -9.31 3.45
CA TYR A 50 8.06 -10.58 4.02
C TYR A 50 7.32 -10.43 5.34
N PRO A 51 7.79 -9.61 6.30
CA PRO A 51 7.00 -9.38 7.51
C PRO A 51 5.66 -8.74 7.23
N LEU A 52 5.59 -7.85 6.24
CA LEU A 52 4.34 -7.23 5.85
C LEU A 52 3.35 -8.26 5.31
N LEU A 53 3.81 -9.13 4.42
CA LEU A 53 2.95 -10.17 3.87
C LEU A 53 2.45 -11.12 4.95
N THR A 54 3.31 -11.46 5.91
CA THR A 54 2.92 -12.31 7.03
C THR A 54 1.85 -11.64 7.88
N ARG A 55 2.03 -10.35 8.16
CA ARG A 55 1.05 -9.61 8.96
C ARG A 55 -0.30 -9.53 8.24
N LEU A 56 -0.29 -9.22 6.95
CA LEU A 56 -1.53 -9.13 6.18
C LEU A 56 -2.24 -10.48 6.11
N LYS A 57 -1.47 -11.55 5.98
CA LYS A 57 -2.05 -12.89 5.98
C LYS A 57 -2.65 -13.23 7.33
N ASN A 58 -1.94 -12.91 8.41
CA ASN A 58 -2.44 -13.18 9.76
C ASN A 58 -3.67 -12.35 10.10
N ASP A 59 -3.79 -11.17 9.50
CA ASP A 59 -4.96 -10.32 9.67
C ASP A 59 -6.14 -10.77 8.78
N GLY A 60 -5.94 -11.82 8.00
CA GLY A 60 -7.01 -12.37 7.19
C GLY A 60 -7.21 -11.69 5.85
N LEU A 61 -6.32 -10.78 5.47
CA LEU A 61 -6.46 -10.01 4.22
C LEU A 61 -5.83 -10.71 3.03
N LEU A 62 -4.88 -11.60 3.27
CA LEU A 62 -4.23 -12.39 2.23
C LEU A 62 -4.38 -13.86 2.53
N GLN A 63 -4.31 -14.63 1.48
CA GLN A 63 -4.18 -16.07 1.57
C GLN A 63 -3.06 -16.46 0.61
N TYR A 64 -2.54 -17.67 0.75
CA TYR A 64 -1.51 -18.13 -0.18
C TYR A 64 -1.61 -19.64 -0.34
N GLU A 65 -1.05 -20.11 -1.44
CA GLU A 65 -0.85 -21.53 -1.63
C GLU A 65 0.59 -21.75 -2.03
N TRP A 66 1.10 -22.93 -1.70
CA TRP A 66 2.45 -23.29 -2.08
C TRP A 66 2.45 -23.72 -3.53
N GLN A 67 3.44 -23.22 -4.27
CA GLN A 67 3.64 -23.58 -5.67
C GLN A 67 4.96 -24.32 -5.79
N GLU A 68 4.93 -25.46 -6.48
CA GLU A 68 6.14 -26.21 -6.75
C GLU A 68 7.04 -25.42 -7.67
N SER A 69 8.35 -25.57 -7.47
CA SER A 69 9.33 -24.94 -8.33
C SER A 69 10.30 -26.00 -8.82
N THR A 70 10.57 -26.02 -10.12
CA THR A 70 11.49 -27.00 -10.69
C THR A 70 12.94 -26.64 -10.39
N GLN A 71 13.21 -25.43 -9.93
CA GLN A 71 14.56 -24.93 -9.74
C GLN A 71 14.84 -24.46 -8.31
N GLY A 72 14.07 -24.95 -7.36
CA GLY A 72 14.28 -24.54 -5.98
C GLY A 72 13.17 -24.97 -5.09
N PRO A 73 13.14 -24.48 -3.85
CA PRO A 73 12.07 -24.84 -2.92
C PRO A 73 10.74 -24.28 -3.38
N PRO A 74 9.64 -24.85 -2.91
CA PRO A 74 8.31 -24.32 -3.21
C PRO A 74 8.21 -22.87 -2.74
N ARG A 75 7.38 -22.08 -3.41
CA ARG A 75 7.18 -20.68 -3.11
C ARG A 75 5.72 -20.41 -2.80
N LYS A 76 5.48 -19.40 -1.98
CA LYS A 76 4.13 -18.97 -1.65
C LYS A 76 3.59 -18.07 -2.76
N TYR A 77 2.39 -18.39 -3.20
CA TYR A 77 1.69 -17.63 -4.23
C TYR A 77 0.56 -16.89 -3.53
N TYR A 78 0.70 -15.60 -3.34
CA TYR A 78 -0.22 -14.81 -2.53
C TYR A 78 -1.38 -14.27 -3.35
N ALA A 79 -2.54 -14.19 -2.71
CA ALA A 79 -3.75 -13.62 -3.32
C ALA A 79 -4.54 -12.89 -2.24
N LEU A 80 -5.38 -11.96 -2.67
CA LEU A 80 -6.31 -11.33 -1.73
C LEU A 80 -7.35 -12.34 -1.30
N SER A 81 -7.68 -12.31 -0.02
CA SER A 81 -8.87 -12.99 0.47
C SER A 81 -10.09 -12.12 0.16
N LYS A 82 -11.28 -12.66 0.41
CA LYS A 82 -12.49 -11.88 0.27
C LYS A 82 -12.47 -10.68 1.22
N GLU A 83 -12.02 -10.91 2.45
CA GLU A 83 -11.87 -9.83 3.42
C GLU A 83 -10.86 -8.80 2.95
N GLY A 84 -9.79 -9.26 2.27
CA GLY A 84 -8.79 -8.37 1.71
C GLY A 84 -9.37 -7.48 0.63
N GLU A 85 -10.25 -8.02 -0.21
CA GLU A 85 -10.94 -7.23 -1.23
C GLU A 85 -11.78 -6.13 -0.60
N GLN A 86 -12.53 -6.47 0.46
CA GLN A 86 -13.37 -5.50 1.15
C GLN A 86 -12.52 -4.43 1.84
N PHE A 87 -11.42 -4.85 2.45
CA PHE A 87 -10.53 -3.92 3.10
C PHE A 87 -9.91 -2.95 2.09
N LEU A 88 -9.55 -3.47 0.92
CA LEU A 88 -8.98 -2.65 -0.14
C LEU A 88 -9.99 -1.60 -0.63
N ASP A 89 -11.27 -1.95 -0.73
CA ASP A 89 -12.29 -0.98 -1.09
C ASP A 89 -12.31 0.17 -0.08
N GLY A 90 -12.19 -0.16 1.20
CA GLY A 90 -12.13 0.87 2.24
C GLY A 90 -10.90 1.75 2.10
N LEU A 91 -9.75 1.15 1.75
CA LEU A 91 -8.53 1.93 1.54
C LEU A 91 -8.64 2.83 0.31
N ASP A 92 -9.30 2.37 -0.75
CA ASP A 92 -9.52 3.21 -1.92
C ASP A 92 -10.33 4.44 -1.55
N THR A 93 -11.36 4.27 -0.75
CA THR A 93 -12.14 5.40 -0.26
C THR A 93 -11.29 6.34 0.59
N ALA A 94 -10.51 5.76 1.49
CA ALA A 94 -9.64 6.57 2.36
C ALA A 94 -8.61 7.36 1.56
N TRP A 95 -8.03 6.72 0.53
CA TRP A 95 -7.07 7.41 -0.33
C TRP A 95 -7.72 8.57 -1.05
N ASN A 96 -8.93 8.37 -1.61
CA ASN A 96 -9.63 9.43 -2.31
C ASN A 96 -9.95 10.60 -1.36
N GLU A 97 -10.31 10.30 -0.12
CA GLU A 97 -10.58 11.35 0.86
C GLU A 97 -9.31 12.14 1.17
N LEU A 98 -8.19 11.45 1.36
CA LEU A 98 -6.92 12.12 1.63
C LEU A 98 -6.47 12.95 0.44
N ASP A 99 -6.62 12.42 -0.76
CA ASP A 99 -6.24 13.14 -1.97
C ASP A 99 -7.07 14.42 -2.10
N ASN A 100 -8.37 14.32 -1.86
CA ASN A 100 -9.25 15.49 -1.90
C ASN A 100 -8.85 16.51 -0.84
N THR A 101 -8.52 16.05 0.36
CA THR A 101 -8.10 16.93 1.44
C THR A 101 -6.83 17.68 1.06
N VAL A 102 -5.84 16.96 0.53
CA VAL A 102 -4.58 17.59 0.14
C VAL A 102 -4.82 18.62 -0.97
N ASN A 103 -5.61 18.23 -1.97
CA ASN A 103 -5.91 19.15 -3.06
C ASN A 103 -6.67 20.39 -2.60
N TYR A 104 -7.61 20.21 -1.68
CA TYR A 104 -8.30 21.36 -1.09
C TYR A 104 -7.31 22.33 -0.42
N LEU A 105 -6.41 21.76 0.37
CA LEU A 105 -5.44 22.60 1.11
C LEU A 105 -4.46 23.29 0.17
N LYS A 106 -4.06 22.61 -0.91
CA LYS A 106 -3.16 23.24 -1.89
C LYS A 106 -3.80 24.41 -2.59
N ASN A 107 -5.12 24.41 -2.73
CA ASN A 107 -5.83 25.40 -3.51
C ASN A 107 -6.66 26.37 -2.68
N ILE A 108 -6.46 26.33 -1.37
CA ILE A 108 -7.23 27.22 -0.50
C ILE A 108 -6.79 28.66 -0.73
N THR A 109 -7.74 29.57 -0.74
CA THR A 109 -7.45 30.99 -0.99
C THR A 109 -7.39 31.72 0.34
N PRO A 110 -6.76 32.91 0.37
CA PRO A 110 -6.73 33.71 1.62
C PRO A 110 -8.12 33.97 2.18
N GLN A 111 -9.12 34.16 1.32
CA GLN A 111 -10.49 34.39 1.78
C GLN A 111 -11.04 33.19 2.55
N LEU A 112 -10.70 31.99 2.10
CA LEU A 112 -11.16 30.79 2.78
C LEU A 112 -10.44 30.58 4.11
N LEU A 113 -9.25 31.16 4.25
CA LEU A 113 -8.48 31.03 5.48
C LEU A 113 -8.93 32.05 6.52
N GLU A 114 -9.75 33.04 6.14
CA GLU A 114 -10.21 34.03 7.06
C GLU A 114 -11.20 33.43 8.01
N VAL A 115 -10.80 33.18 9.23
CA VAL A 115 -11.63 32.54 10.23
C VAL A 115 -12.25 33.62 11.10
N LYS A 116 -13.53 33.52 11.30
CA LYS A 116 -14.18 34.43 12.20
C LYS A 116 -13.75 34.07 13.58
N SER A 117 -13.28 35.09 14.26
CA SER A 117 -12.82 34.85 15.55
C SER A 117 -13.97 34.76 16.44
N GLU A 118 -14.47 33.65 16.59
CA GLU A 118 -15.50 33.54 17.38
C GLU A 118 -15.13 33.16 18.52
N LYS A 119 -14.84 33.29 18.91
CA LYS A 119 -14.45 33.06 19.82
C LYS A 119 -15.00 33.08 20.65
#